data_bc26a3c55a4805ab66c7f94ae7e3af92
#
_entry.id   bc26a3c55a4805ab66c7f94ae7e3af92
#
_cell.length_a   1.000
_cell.length_b   1.000
_cell.length_c   1.000
_cell.angle_alpha   90.00
_cell.angle_beta   90.00
_cell.angle_gamma   90.00
#
_symmetry.space_group_name_H-M   'P 1'
#
loop_
_entity.id
_entity.type
_entity.pdbx_description
1 polymer ?
#
loop_
_entity_poly.entity_id
_entity_poly.type
_entity_poly.pdbx_seq_one_letter_code
_entity_poly.pdbx_strand_id
1 'polypeptide(L)'
;MAAPTLTDPALARRLLVHEARGQLSLGRELRDLGDGWLLYDPADSEPFWNRLVAPRWPAAPEPFDRRLDEVITLFSTLDRVAHIRPLPLGNEPVNMVDRLLAAGFDRIGADRRMVLVDPAPCREVVAAWNARTAGRLAFERHQDGIAEVGPGWATDAATVLAAAFAVDPLRRVALETDVLACTARRGCSILMLRDDGDAVAVARRATISDGTYLSSIGTRPDRRGRGLGSLVTALAVADALDAGSAFVHLAVELDNEPARLFYEGLGFGVVGGIVPDLLLR
;
A
#
# COMPACT_ATOMS: atom_id res chain seq x y z
N MET A 1 0.95 25.32 -2.88
CA MET A 1 -0.23 24.44 -3.06
C MET A 1 -0.99 24.40 -1.73
N ALA A 2 -2.33 24.54 -1.76
CA ALA A 2 -3.12 24.37 -0.53
C ALA A 2 -2.96 22.94 -0.01
N ALA A 3 -2.86 22.78 1.32
CA ALA A 3 -2.82 21.47 1.94
C ALA A 3 -4.09 20.67 1.56
N PRO A 4 -3.99 19.36 1.27
CA PRO A 4 -5.15 18.57 0.90
C PRO A 4 -6.17 18.54 2.04
N THR A 5 -7.45 18.71 1.69
CA THR A 5 -8.53 18.59 2.66
C THR A 5 -8.71 17.13 3.06
N LEU A 6 -8.50 16.80 4.31
CA LEU A 6 -8.50 15.41 4.80
C LEU A 6 -9.87 14.72 4.73
N THR A 7 -10.95 15.47 4.52
CA THR A 7 -12.33 14.95 4.38
C THR A 7 -12.85 15.03 2.95
N ASP A 8 -12.00 15.26 1.94
CA ASP A 8 -12.38 15.34 0.54
C ASP A 8 -12.62 13.94 -0.06
N PRO A 9 -13.86 13.60 -0.50
CA PRO A 9 -14.16 12.32 -1.14
C PRO A 9 -13.38 12.08 -2.43
N ALA A 10 -13.07 13.14 -3.19
CA ALA A 10 -12.31 13.02 -4.44
C ALA A 10 -10.86 12.61 -4.14
N LEU A 11 -10.25 13.21 -3.11
CA LEU A 11 -8.93 12.81 -2.64
C LEU A 11 -8.94 11.36 -2.13
N ALA A 12 -9.92 10.99 -1.31
CA ALA A 12 -10.06 9.63 -0.79
C ALA A 12 -10.12 8.59 -1.92
N ARG A 13 -10.95 8.86 -2.96
CA ARG A 13 -11.02 8.02 -4.16
C ARG A 13 -9.68 7.97 -4.91
N ARG A 14 -9.07 9.13 -5.12
CA ARG A 14 -7.77 9.22 -5.82
C ARG A 14 -6.72 8.34 -5.15
N LEU A 15 -6.59 8.40 -3.81
CA LEU A 15 -5.62 7.60 -3.07
C LEU A 15 -5.90 6.10 -3.16
N LEU A 16 -7.18 5.69 -3.08
CA LEU A 16 -7.57 4.29 -3.18
C LEU A 16 -7.26 3.70 -4.56
N VAL A 17 -7.57 4.44 -5.63
CA VAL A 17 -7.25 4.03 -7.01
C VAL A 17 -5.75 4.09 -7.27
N HIS A 18 -5.05 5.10 -6.72
CA HIS A 18 -3.60 5.23 -6.87
C HIS A 18 -2.85 4.07 -6.19
N GLU A 19 -3.32 3.62 -5.03
CA GLU A 19 -2.79 2.40 -4.40
C GLU A 19 -2.94 1.17 -5.31
N ALA A 20 -4.14 0.96 -5.88
CA ALA A 20 -4.36 -0.15 -6.81
C ALA A 20 -3.42 -0.08 -8.03
N ARG A 21 -3.20 1.13 -8.57
CA ARG A 21 -2.19 1.35 -9.63
C ARG A 21 -0.77 1.02 -9.17
N GLY A 22 -0.45 1.26 -7.90
CA GLY A 22 0.82 0.88 -7.28
C GLY A 22 1.10 -0.61 -7.32
N GLN A 23 0.07 -1.43 -7.38
CA GLN A 23 0.21 -2.89 -7.47
C GLN A 23 0.62 -3.38 -8.87
N LEU A 24 0.46 -2.56 -9.90
CA LEU A 24 0.92 -2.88 -11.27
C LEU A 24 2.44 -3.11 -11.31
N SER A 25 3.19 -2.47 -10.41
CA SER A 25 4.64 -2.67 -10.27
C SER A 25 5.01 -4.08 -9.82
N LEU A 26 4.05 -4.84 -9.33
CA LEU A 26 4.22 -6.22 -8.87
C LEU A 26 3.68 -7.26 -9.88
N GLY A 27 3.43 -6.84 -11.14
CA GLY A 27 2.97 -7.74 -12.19
C GLY A 27 1.45 -7.97 -12.25
N ARG A 28 0.69 -7.31 -11.38
CA ARG A 28 -0.77 -7.36 -11.34
C ARG A 28 -1.40 -6.54 -12.44
N GLU A 29 -2.66 -6.84 -12.79
CA GLU A 29 -3.46 -6.09 -13.75
C GLU A 29 -4.44 -5.16 -13.06
N LEU A 30 -4.73 -4.02 -13.67
CA LEU A 30 -5.80 -3.13 -13.24
C LEU A 30 -6.71 -2.83 -14.42
N ARG A 31 -7.97 -3.27 -14.35
CA ARG A 31 -8.98 -3.13 -15.40
C ARG A 31 -9.98 -2.07 -15.00
N ASP A 32 -10.22 -1.09 -15.86
CA ASP A 32 -11.30 -0.11 -15.70
C ASP A 32 -12.62 -0.76 -16.14
N LEU A 33 -13.59 -0.86 -15.23
CA LEU A 33 -14.94 -1.37 -15.52
C LEU A 33 -15.93 -0.23 -15.80
N GLY A 34 -15.44 1.03 -15.83
CA GLY A 34 -16.27 2.23 -16.01
C GLY A 34 -16.89 2.73 -14.71
N ASP A 35 -17.29 1.83 -13.83
CA ASP A 35 -17.92 2.10 -12.53
C ASP A 35 -17.12 1.62 -11.32
N GLY A 36 -15.89 1.16 -11.54
CA GLY A 36 -14.93 0.68 -10.54
C GLY A 36 -13.68 0.15 -11.19
N TRP A 37 -12.70 -0.22 -10.38
CA TRP A 37 -11.41 -0.72 -10.84
C TRP A 37 -11.17 -2.14 -10.32
N LEU A 38 -11.05 -3.12 -11.21
CA LEU A 38 -10.68 -4.49 -10.84
C LEU A 38 -9.17 -4.63 -10.79
N LEU A 39 -8.60 -4.76 -9.59
CA LEU A 39 -7.25 -5.27 -9.40
C LEU A 39 -7.29 -6.79 -9.51
N TYR A 40 -6.42 -7.37 -10.32
CA TYR A 40 -6.39 -8.80 -10.60
C TYR A 40 -4.96 -9.32 -10.67
N ASP A 41 -4.70 -10.41 -9.95
CA ASP A 41 -3.45 -11.15 -10.03
C ASP A 41 -3.72 -12.50 -10.73
N PRO A 42 -3.21 -12.73 -11.97
CA PRO A 42 -3.44 -13.97 -12.66
C PRO A 42 -2.71 -15.16 -12.01
N ALA A 43 -1.63 -14.92 -11.27
CA ALA A 43 -0.78 -15.96 -10.70
C ALA A 43 -1.12 -16.26 -9.23
N ASP A 44 -1.77 -15.35 -8.51
CA ASP A 44 -2.05 -15.46 -7.09
C ASP A 44 -3.55 -15.30 -6.81
N SER A 45 -4.18 -16.30 -6.20
CA SER A 45 -5.61 -16.28 -5.86
C SER A 45 -5.93 -15.54 -4.56
N GLU A 46 -4.94 -15.00 -3.86
CA GLU A 46 -5.14 -14.25 -2.63
C GLU A 46 -6.16 -13.12 -2.83
N PRO A 47 -7.26 -13.04 -2.05
CA PRO A 47 -8.29 -12.03 -2.22
C PRO A 47 -7.76 -10.59 -2.20
N PHE A 48 -6.74 -10.32 -1.39
CA PHE A 48 -6.14 -8.99 -1.31
C PHE A 48 -5.60 -8.48 -2.66
N TRP A 49 -5.15 -9.39 -3.53
CA TRP A 49 -4.65 -9.06 -4.87
C TRP A 49 -5.73 -9.11 -5.96
N ASN A 50 -6.93 -9.59 -5.61
CA ASN A 50 -8.06 -9.78 -6.51
C ASN A 50 -9.29 -9.08 -5.96
N ARG A 51 -9.45 -7.79 -6.26
CA ARG A 51 -10.48 -6.97 -5.63
C ARG A 51 -11.03 -5.87 -6.52
N LEU A 52 -12.31 -5.55 -6.36
CA LEU A 52 -12.93 -4.39 -6.96
C LEU A 52 -12.74 -3.16 -6.04
N VAL A 53 -12.16 -2.10 -6.59
CA VAL A 53 -11.76 -0.91 -5.85
C VAL A 53 -12.62 0.27 -6.27
N ALA A 54 -13.12 1.02 -5.28
CA ALA A 54 -13.84 2.27 -5.45
C ALA A 54 -15.05 2.18 -6.42
N PRO A 55 -15.94 1.16 -6.26
CA PRO A 55 -17.12 1.04 -7.10
C PRO A 55 -18.07 2.24 -6.92
N ARG A 56 -18.82 2.55 -8.01
CA ARG A 56 -19.92 3.52 -8.06
C ARG A 56 -21.08 2.89 -8.80
N TRP A 57 -22.10 2.50 -8.07
CA TRP A 57 -23.23 1.75 -8.61
C TRP A 57 -24.55 2.51 -8.47
N PRO A 58 -25.59 2.13 -9.23
CA PRO A 58 -26.90 2.74 -9.11
C PRO A 58 -27.46 2.65 -7.69
N ALA A 59 -28.18 3.70 -7.25
CA ALA A 59 -28.81 3.71 -5.94
C ALA A 59 -30.11 2.87 -5.89
N ALA A 60 -30.81 2.72 -7.02
CA ALA A 60 -32.02 1.90 -7.09
C ALA A 60 -31.73 0.42 -6.83
N PRO A 61 -32.60 -0.31 -6.10
CA PRO A 61 -32.34 -1.69 -5.70
C PRO A 61 -32.05 -2.62 -6.88
N GLU A 62 -32.95 -2.77 -7.83
CA GLU A 62 -32.80 -3.69 -8.95
C GLU A 62 -31.53 -3.47 -9.81
N PRO A 63 -31.16 -2.24 -10.22
CA PRO A 63 -29.91 -2.01 -10.94
C PRO A 63 -28.67 -2.28 -10.11
N PHE A 64 -28.70 -2.02 -8.79
CA PHE A 64 -27.60 -2.36 -7.90
C PHE A 64 -27.42 -3.88 -7.80
N ASP A 65 -28.49 -4.62 -7.53
CA ASP A 65 -28.46 -6.06 -7.34
C ASP A 65 -27.99 -6.76 -8.63
N ARG A 66 -28.47 -6.30 -9.79
CA ARG A 66 -27.97 -6.78 -11.09
C ARG A 66 -26.48 -6.54 -11.26
N ARG A 67 -26.01 -5.34 -10.89
CA ARG A 67 -24.58 -5.01 -11.00
C ARG A 67 -23.74 -5.85 -10.05
N LEU A 68 -24.22 -6.11 -8.85
CA LEU A 68 -23.58 -7.00 -7.89
C LEU A 68 -23.47 -8.42 -8.44
N ASP A 69 -24.53 -8.97 -9.02
CA ASP A 69 -24.52 -10.30 -9.65
C ASP A 69 -23.52 -10.39 -10.81
N GLU A 70 -23.44 -9.34 -11.64
CA GLU A 70 -22.44 -9.24 -12.72
C GLU A 70 -21.01 -9.28 -12.17
N VAL A 71 -20.75 -8.56 -11.07
CA VAL A 71 -19.42 -8.54 -10.42
C VAL A 71 -19.10 -9.88 -9.79
N ILE A 72 -20.02 -10.51 -9.09
CA ILE A 72 -19.81 -11.85 -8.51
C ILE A 72 -19.51 -12.86 -9.63
N THR A 73 -20.27 -12.81 -10.74
CA THR A 73 -20.05 -13.65 -11.92
C THR A 73 -18.67 -13.39 -12.52
N LEU A 74 -18.25 -12.13 -12.64
CA LEU A 74 -16.90 -11.78 -13.14
C LEU A 74 -15.81 -12.42 -12.27
N PHE A 75 -15.87 -12.31 -10.94
CA PHE A 75 -14.90 -12.95 -10.06
C PHE A 75 -14.91 -14.48 -10.21
N SER A 76 -16.08 -15.08 -10.31
CA SER A 76 -16.22 -16.52 -10.54
C SER A 76 -15.57 -16.96 -11.87
N THR A 77 -15.74 -16.21 -12.96
CA THR A 77 -15.11 -16.50 -14.26
C THR A 77 -13.58 -16.39 -14.23
N LEU A 78 -13.05 -15.62 -13.27
CA LEU A 78 -11.62 -15.48 -13.03
C LEU A 78 -11.08 -16.51 -12.02
N ASP A 79 -11.93 -17.43 -11.55
CA ASP A 79 -11.60 -18.37 -10.46
C ASP A 79 -11.14 -17.63 -9.20
N ARG A 80 -11.90 -16.62 -8.81
CA ARG A 80 -11.65 -15.77 -7.63
C ARG A 80 -12.92 -15.56 -6.81
N VAL A 81 -12.75 -15.29 -5.52
CA VAL A 81 -13.84 -14.89 -4.63
C VAL A 81 -14.05 -13.38 -4.75
N ALA A 82 -15.31 -12.94 -4.82
CA ALA A 82 -15.61 -11.52 -4.93
C ALA A 82 -15.15 -10.76 -3.66
N HIS A 83 -14.22 -9.83 -3.85
CA HIS A 83 -13.68 -8.94 -2.82
C HIS A 83 -13.90 -7.49 -3.27
N ILE A 84 -14.60 -6.70 -2.45
CA ILE A 84 -14.99 -5.33 -2.79
C ILE A 84 -14.46 -4.37 -1.72
N ARG A 85 -13.83 -3.29 -2.18
CA ARG A 85 -13.35 -2.18 -1.35
C ARG A 85 -14.07 -0.89 -1.72
N PRO A 86 -15.19 -0.57 -1.03
CA PRO A 86 -15.90 0.69 -1.19
C PRO A 86 -15.04 1.90 -0.80
N LEU A 87 -15.49 3.09 -1.16
CA LEU A 87 -14.84 4.32 -0.74
C LEU A 87 -15.01 4.55 0.77
N PRO A 88 -14.01 5.16 1.43
CA PRO A 88 -14.15 5.57 2.84
C PRO A 88 -15.11 6.74 3.02
N LEU A 89 -15.30 7.56 1.97
CA LEU A 89 -16.20 8.70 1.89
C LEU A 89 -16.80 8.80 0.51
N GLY A 90 -18.08 9.23 0.45
CA GLY A 90 -18.75 9.48 -0.83
C GLY A 90 -19.06 8.21 -1.62
N ASN A 91 -19.46 7.14 -0.93
CA ASN A 91 -19.99 5.95 -1.59
C ASN A 91 -21.20 6.27 -2.43
N GLU A 92 -21.29 5.65 -3.58
CA GLU A 92 -22.44 5.67 -4.48
C GLU A 92 -22.87 4.23 -4.75
N PRO A 93 -24.00 3.78 -4.14
CA PRO A 93 -24.88 4.51 -3.22
C PRO A 93 -24.27 4.66 -1.81
N VAL A 94 -24.78 5.63 -1.04
CA VAL A 94 -24.29 5.93 0.33
C VAL A 94 -24.32 4.69 1.24
N ASN A 95 -25.33 3.82 1.09
CA ASN A 95 -25.50 2.59 1.86
C ASN A 95 -24.85 1.35 1.20
N MET A 96 -23.86 1.55 0.32
CA MET A 96 -23.20 0.45 -0.40
C MET A 96 -22.68 -0.65 0.54
N VAL A 97 -22.01 -0.26 1.63
CA VAL A 97 -21.45 -1.21 2.61
C VAL A 97 -22.56 -2.07 3.23
N ASP A 98 -23.66 -1.45 3.67
CA ASP A 98 -24.78 -2.17 4.29
C ASP A 98 -25.44 -3.16 3.30
N ARG A 99 -25.56 -2.75 2.03
CA ARG A 99 -26.13 -3.61 0.97
C ARG A 99 -25.22 -4.80 0.67
N LEU A 100 -23.89 -4.60 0.62
CA LEU A 100 -22.93 -5.71 0.43
C LEU A 100 -22.99 -6.68 1.60
N LEU A 101 -23.03 -6.18 2.85
CA LEU A 101 -23.19 -7.03 4.04
C LEU A 101 -24.51 -7.83 4.00
N ALA A 102 -25.62 -7.19 3.61
CA ALA A 102 -26.91 -7.87 3.44
C ALA A 102 -26.90 -8.94 2.33
N ALA A 103 -26.02 -8.77 1.31
CA ALA A 103 -25.83 -9.71 0.21
C ALA A 103 -24.84 -10.86 0.54
N GLY A 104 -24.39 -10.99 1.79
CA GLY A 104 -23.55 -12.12 2.26
C GLY A 104 -22.04 -11.84 2.21
N PHE A 105 -21.63 -10.59 2.04
CA PHE A 105 -20.23 -10.22 2.23
C PHE A 105 -19.92 -10.08 3.72
N ASP A 106 -18.72 -10.49 4.11
CA ASP A 106 -18.18 -10.24 5.45
C ASP A 106 -17.05 -9.22 5.42
N ARG A 107 -16.95 -8.47 6.50
CA ARG A 107 -15.80 -7.60 6.72
C ARG A 107 -14.63 -8.43 7.24
N ILE A 108 -13.64 -8.66 6.38
CA ILE A 108 -12.42 -9.43 6.70
C ILE A 108 -11.27 -8.54 7.19
N GLY A 109 -11.38 -7.23 7.00
CA GLY A 109 -10.39 -6.26 7.40
C GLY A 109 -10.86 -4.84 7.11
N ALA A 110 -10.03 -3.88 7.46
CA ALA A 110 -10.21 -2.49 7.09
C ALA A 110 -8.88 -1.72 7.24
N ASP A 111 -8.73 -0.63 6.49
CA ASP A 111 -7.61 0.28 6.65
C ASP A 111 -8.02 1.76 6.61
N ARG A 112 -7.05 2.63 6.92
CA ARG A 112 -7.11 4.07 6.74
C ARG A 112 -6.10 4.51 5.70
N ARG A 113 -6.50 5.48 4.88
CA ARG A 113 -5.58 6.17 3.97
C ARG A 113 -4.91 7.31 4.71
N MET A 114 -3.60 7.43 4.56
CA MET A 114 -2.86 8.56 5.11
C MET A 114 -2.06 9.23 4.01
N VAL A 115 -2.04 10.55 4.01
CA VAL A 115 -1.27 11.37 3.06
C VAL A 115 -0.30 12.26 3.82
N LEU A 116 0.88 12.45 3.27
CA LEU A 116 1.87 13.35 3.83
C LEU A 116 1.35 14.80 3.74
N VAL A 117 1.09 15.42 4.88
CA VAL A 117 0.61 16.81 4.99
C VAL A 117 1.73 17.77 5.40
N ASP A 118 2.72 17.26 6.12
CA ASP A 118 3.90 18.03 6.53
C ASP A 118 5.18 17.18 6.35
N PRO A 119 6.08 17.53 5.43
CA PRO A 119 7.33 16.80 5.24
C PRO A 119 8.44 17.17 6.25
N ALA A 120 8.24 18.16 7.11
CA ALA A 120 9.28 18.61 8.04
C ALA A 120 9.75 17.52 9.00
N PRO A 121 8.86 16.74 9.67
CA PRO A 121 9.30 15.66 10.55
C PRO A 121 10.17 14.61 9.84
N CYS A 122 9.84 14.25 8.61
CA CYS A 122 10.68 13.33 7.82
C CYS A 122 12.06 13.91 7.53
N ARG A 123 12.14 15.20 7.17
CA ARG A 123 13.42 15.88 6.94
C ARG A 123 14.28 15.93 8.19
N GLU A 124 13.68 16.17 9.35
CA GLU A 124 14.38 16.17 10.65
C GLU A 124 14.96 14.78 10.96
N VAL A 125 14.20 13.70 10.73
CA VAL A 125 14.69 12.32 10.91
C VAL A 125 15.91 12.04 10.02
N VAL A 126 15.84 12.41 8.73
CA VAL A 126 16.96 12.23 7.78
C VAL A 126 18.16 13.08 8.17
N ALA A 127 17.95 14.33 8.58
CA ALA A 127 19.04 15.23 9.00
C ALA A 127 19.73 14.70 10.27
N ALA A 128 18.94 14.23 11.27
CA ALA A 128 19.47 13.64 12.48
C ALA A 128 20.27 12.37 12.21
N TRP A 129 19.85 11.55 11.24
CA TRP A 129 20.60 10.37 10.81
C TRP A 129 21.93 10.79 10.16
N ASN A 130 21.92 11.69 9.18
CA ASN A 130 23.13 12.17 8.52
C ASN A 130 24.17 12.75 9.51
N ALA A 131 23.71 13.39 10.58
CA ALA A 131 24.58 13.95 11.61
C ALA A 131 25.22 12.91 12.53
N ARG A 132 24.60 11.71 12.65
CA ARG A 132 25.05 10.64 13.57
C ARG A 132 25.92 9.57 12.92
N THR A 133 25.98 9.52 11.59
CA THR A 133 26.57 8.38 10.89
C THR A 133 28.08 8.50 10.75
N ALA A 134 28.78 7.86 11.69
CA ALA A 134 30.07 7.25 11.43
C ALA A 134 29.84 5.71 11.49
N GLY A 135 29.51 5.09 10.36
CA GLY A 135 30.04 3.77 10.05
C GLY A 135 29.18 2.52 10.28
N ARG A 136 28.02 2.55 10.95
CA ARG A 136 27.34 1.29 11.30
C ARG A 136 26.08 1.00 10.49
N LEU A 137 25.30 2.03 10.16
CA LEU A 137 24.04 1.90 9.44
C LEU A 137 24.24 2.30 7.97
N ALA A 138 23.94 1.38 7.04
CA ALA A 138 23.98 1.62 5.61
C ALA A 138 22.56 1.72 5.04
N PHE A 139 22.40 2.58 4.02
CA PHE A 139 21.16 2.72 3.26
C PHE A 139 21.38 2.22 1.83
N GLU A 140 20.48 1.40 1.35
CA GLU A 140 20.46 0.86 -0.01
C GLU A 140 19.16 1.21 -0.71
N ARG A 141 19.24 1.48 -2.01
CA ARG A 141 18.08 1.67 -2.89
C ARG A 141 18.21 0.79 -4.12
N HIS A 142 17.24 -0.11 -4.29
CA HIS A 142 17.18 -1.04 -5.41
C HIS A 142 16.06 -0.59 -6.36
N GLN A 143 16.39 -0.27 -7.61
CA GLN A 143 15.46 0.22 -8.64
C GLN A 143 15.96 -0.07 -10.05
N ASP A 144 15.07 0.02 -11.06
CA ASP A 144 15.39 0.00 -12.51
C ASP A 144 16.15 -1.24 -12.99
N GLY A 145 15.99 -2.38 -12.31
CA GLY A 145 16.69 -3.62 -12.64
C GLY A 145 18.22 -3.54 -12.51
N ILE A 146 18.74 -2.45 -11.95
CA ILE A 146 20.18 -2.27 -11.73
C ILE A 146 20.58 -3.07 -10.51
N ALA A 147 21.10 -4.26 -10.75
CA ALA A 147 21.74 -5.08 -9.71
C ALA A 147 23.18 -4.56 -9.47
N GLU A 148 23.33 -3.39 -8.88
CA GLU A 148 24.64 -2.93 -8.39
C GLU A 148 25.05 -3.62 -7.08
N VAL A 149 24.14 -4.37 -6.45
CA VAL A 149 24.35 -5.07 -5.19
C VAL A 149 24.23 -6.57 -5.44
N GLY A 150 25.11 -7.35 -4.82
CA GLY A 150 25.21 -8.80 -5.01
C GLY A 150 23.90 -9.58 -4.83
N PRO A 151 23.86 -10.85 -5.21
CA PRO A 151 22.65 -11.65 -5.49
C PRO A 151 21.77 -11.99 -4.27
N GLY A 152 21.89 -11.36 -3.14
CA GLY A 152 21.16 -11.69 -1.90
C GLY A 152 20.17 -10.62 -1.42
N TRP A 153 20.19 -9.41 -1.97
CA TRP A 153 19.41 -8.29 -1.44
C TRP A 153 17.88 -8.52 -1.45
N ALA A 154 17.36 -9.18 -2.48
CA ALA A 154 15.91 -9.43 -2.58
C ALA A 154 15.46 -10.46 -1.53
N THR A 155 16.25 -11.49 -1.31
CA THR A 155 16.04 -12.48 -0.24
C THR A 155 16.13 -11.81 1.14
N ASP A 156 17.09 -10.88 1.33
CA ASP A 156 17.23 -10.11 2.57
C ASP A 156 16.01 -9.24 2.81
N ALA A 157 15.56 -8.48 1.79
CA ALA A 157 14.35 -7.65 1.87
C ALA A 157 13.10 -8.49 2.18
N ALA A 158 12.90 -9.61 1.46
CA ALA A 158 11.81 -10.54 1.72
C ALA A 158 11.88 -11.13 3.14
N THR A 159 13.08 -11.40 3.65
CA THR A 159 13.29 -11.91 5.03
C THR A 159 12.87 -10.87 6.07
N VAL A 160 13.23 -9.60 5.88
CA VAL A 160 12.80 -8.51 6.78
C VAL A 160 11.28 -8.37 6.76
N LEU A 161 10.67 -8.37 5.56
CA LEU A 161 9.21 -8.22 5.41
C LEU A 161 8.47 -9.43 6.00
N ALA A 162 8.93 -10.65 5.75
CA ALA A 162 8.33 -11.87 6.31
C ALA A 162 8.35 -11.84 7.84
N ALA A 163 9.46 -11.43 8.44
CA ALA A 163 9.57 -11.31 9.89
C ALA A 163 8.72 -10.15 10.44
N ALA A 164 8.68 -9.00 9.74
CA ALA A 164 7.95 -7.82 10.19
C ALA A 164 6.43 -8.02 10.21
N PHE A 165 5.89 -8.78 9.24
CA PHE A 165 4.46 -9.02 9.03
C PHE A 165 4.01 -10.43 9.42
N ALA A 166 4.88 -11.25 10.02
CA ALA A 166 4.60 -12.64 10.38
C ALA A 166 4.04 -13.45 9.20
N VAL A 167 4.61 -13.26 8.00
CA VAL A 167 4.15 -13.91 6.77
C VAL A 167 4.36 -15.42 6.85
N ASP A 168 3.35 -16.19 6.43
CA ASP A 168 3.44 -17.65 6.34
C ASP A 168 4.70 -18.05 5.52
N PRO A 169 5.52 -18.98 6.00
CA PRO A 169 6.70 -19.47 5.27
C PRO A 169 6.41 -19.91 3.84
N LEU A 170 5.22 -20.46 3.57
CA LEU A 170 4.79 -20.87 2.23
C LEU A 170 4.63 -19.67 1.26
N ARG A 171 4.40 -18.47 1.79
CA ARG A 171 4.26 -17.23 1.00
C ARG A 171 5.58 -16.51 0.77
N ARG A 172 6.68 -16.99 1.32
CA ARG A 172 7.99 -16.31 1.25
C ARG A 172 8.51 -16.16 -0.17
N VAL A 173 8.33 -17.18 -1.01
CA VAL A 173 8.76 -17.15 -2.41
C VAL A 173 7.96 -16.09 -3.19
N ALA A 174 6.65 -16.01 -2.96
CA ALA A 174 5.81 -14.98 -3.58
C ALA A 174 6.25 -13.57 -3.15
N LEU A 175 6.59 -13.38 -1.87
CA LEU A 175 7.09 -12.10 -1.36
C LEU A 175 8.42 -11.69 -2.00
N GLU A 176 9.35 -12.62 -2.20
CA GLU A 176 10.62 -12.37 -2.89
C GLU A 176 10.39 -12.03 -4.37
N THR A 177 9.47 -12.73 -5.02
CA THR A 177 9.03 -12.43 -6.38
C THR A 177 8.45 -11.02 -6.51
N ASP A 178 7.61 -10.59 -5.56
CA ASP A 178 7.06 -9.23 -5.50
C ASP A 178 8.18 -8.18 -5.33
N VAL A 179 9.18 -8.44 -4.49
CA VAL A 179 10.33 -7.56 -4.29
C VAL A 179 11.11 -7.38 -5.59
N LEU A 180 11.40 -8.46 -6.30
CA LEU A 180 12.09 -8.44 -7.61
C LEU A 180 11.26 -7.73 -8.68
N ALA A 181 9.97 -8.04 -8.79
CA ALA A 181 9.06 -7.43 -9.75
C ALA A 181 8.95 -5.91 -9.56
N CYS A 182 8.98 -5.44 -8.30
CA CYS A 182 8.97 -4.01 -8.00
C CYS A 182 10.16 -3.31 -8.65
N THR A 183 11.37 -3.82 -8.48
CA THR A 183 12.58 -3.14 -8.98
C THR A 183 12.77 -3.26 -10.49
N ALA A 184 12.08 -4.20 -11.15
CA ALA A 184 12.07 -4.32 -12.61
C ALA A 184 11.22 -3.23 -13.30
N ARG A 185 10.45 -2.44 -12.54
CA ARG A 185 9.53 -1.41 -13.06
C ARG A 185 10.02 -0.01 -12.74
N ARG A 186 10.08 0.83 -13.79
CA ARG A 186 10.43 2.26 -13.64
C ARG A 186 9.48 2.95 -12.64
N GLY A 187 10.05 3.78 -11.77
CA GLY A 187 9.31 4.50 -10.73
C GLY A 187 9.07 3.67 -9.46
N CYS A 188 9.52 2.42 -9.41
CA CYS A 188 9.44 1.58 -8.22
C CYS A 188 10.82 1.33 -7.64
N SER A 189 10.90 1.30 -6.31
CA SER A 189 12.13 0.98 -5.59
C SER A 189 11.84 0.28 -4.27
N ILE A 190 12.81 -0.53 -3.87
CA ILE A 190 12.95 -1.07 -2.51
C ILE A 190 14.05 -0.28 -1.84
N LEU A 191 13.73 0.30 -0.69
CA LEU A 191 14.66 1.00 0.18
C LEU A 191 14.94 0.09 1.38
N MET A 192 16.21 -0.11 1.70
CA MET A 192 16.63 -1.02 2.77
C MET A 192 17.67 -0.37 3.67
N LEU A 193 17.55 -0.63 4.96
CA LEU A 193 18.57 -0.29 5.95
C LEU A 193 19.31 -1.56 6.39
N ARG A 194 20.64 -1.46 6.47
CA ARG A 194 21.50 -2.49 7.08
C ARG A 194 22.17 -1.96 8.32
N ASP A 195 22.20 -2.77 9.38
CA ASP A 195 22.95 -2.53 10.63
C ASP A 195 24.03 -3.59 10.74
N ASP A 196 25.31 -3.20 10.64
CA ASP A 196 26.49 -4.11 10.58
C ASP A 196 26.36 -5.18 9.46
N GLY A 197 25.82 -4.81 8.30
CA GLY A 197 25.61 -5.71 7.17
C GLY A 197 24.28 -6.47 7.17
N ASP A 198 23.61 -6.61 8.31
CA ASP A 198 22.30 -7.25 8.41
C ASP A 198 21.17 -6.33 7.90
N ALA A 199 20.32 -6.81 7.01
CA ALA A 199 19.10 -6.09 6.63
C ALA A 199 18.12 -6.02 7.82
N VAL A 200 17.69 -4.80 8.18
CA VAL A 200 16.92 -4.56 9.41
C VAL A 200 15.58 -3.84 9.20
N ALA A 201 15.47 -3.03 8.16
CA ALA A 201 14.22 -2.35 7.80
C ALA A 201 14.12 -2.19 6.28
N VAL A 202 12.88 -2.23 5.77
CA VAL A 202 12.56 -2.14 4.35
C VAL A 202 11.35 -1.24 4.15
N ALA A 203 11.32 -0.50 3.05
CA ALA A 203 10.14 0.20 2.54
C ALA A 203 10.06 0.05 1.02
N ARG A 204 8.86 -0.15 0.48
CA ARG A 204 8.58 -0.09 -0.95
C ARG A 204 8.04 1.29 -1.31
N ARG A 205 8.56 1.85 -2.39
CA ARG A 205 8.08 3.06 -3.03
C ARG A 205 7.60 2.75 -4.44
N ALA A 206 6.40 3.21 -4.79
CA ALA A 206 5.86 3.15 -6.15
C ALA A 206 5.38 4.55 -6.56
N THR A 207 6.13 5.21 -7.43
CA THR A 207 5.79 6.51 -8.02
C THR A 207 5.07 6.28 -9.34
N ILE A 208 3.82 6.78 -9.44
CA ILE A 208 2.94 6.60 -10.58
C ILE A 208 2.29 7.94 -10.90
N SER A 209 2.41 8.38 -12.13
CA SER A 209 1.94 9.72 -12.55
C SER A 209 2.58 10.80 -11.66
N ASP A 210 1.80 11.52 -10.89
CA ASP A 210 2.22 12.64 -10.05
C ASP A 210 2.30 12.32 -8.55
N GLY A 211 2.12 11.05 -8.16
CA GLY A 211 2.10 10.67 -6.74
C GLY A 211 2.96 9.45 -6.42
N THR A 212 3.20 9.25 -5.14
CA THR A 212 3.92 8.09 -4.61
C THR A 212 3.09 7.35 -3.58
N TYR A 213 2.98 6.04 -3.75
CA TYR A 213 2.45 5.11 -2.77
C TYR A 213 3.60 4.40 -2.04
N LEU A 214 3.62 4.52 -0.72
CA LEU A 214 4.54 3.78 0.16
C LEU A 214 3.83 2.56 0.72
N SER A 215 4.49 1.42 0.69
CA SER A 215 3.96 0.15 1.22
C SER A 215 5.09 -0.77 1.65
N SER A 216 4.74 -1.94 2.18
CA SER A 216 5.72 -2.93 2.65
C SER A 216 6.79 -2.29 3.56
N ILE A 217 6.33 -1.42 4.48
CA ILE A 217 7.21 -0.74 5.44
C ILE A 217 7.34 -1.65 6.65
N GLY A 218 8.48 -2.31 6.78
CA GLY A 218 8.72 -3.29 7.82
C GLY A 218 10.07 -3.10 8.52
N THR A 219 10.08 -3.38 9.84
CA THR A 219 11.31 -3.45 10.65
C THR A 219 11.32 -4.80 11.36
N ARG A 220 12.44 -5.49 11.31
CA ARG A 220 12.63 -6.77 12.04
C ARG A 220 12.19 -6.62 13.50
N PRO A 221 11.44 -7.59 14.07
CA PRO A 221 10.93 -7.50 15.44
C PRO A 221 12.01 -7.25 16.49
N ASP A 222 13.17 -7.92 16.35
CA ASP A 222 14.33 -7.80 17.26
C ASP A 222 15.10 -6.47 17.14
N ARG A 223 14.72 -5.64 16.17
CA ARG A 223 15.34 -4.34 15.87
C ARG A 223 14.38 -3.16 16.04
N ARG A 224 13.15 -3.41 16.48
CA ARG A 224 12.13 -2.35 16.76
C ARG A 224 12.56 -1.46 17.93
N GLY A 225 11.93 -0.29 18.06
CA GLY A 225 12.23 0.68 19.12
C GLY A 225 13.52 1.48 18.93
N ARG A 226 14.23 1.31 17.81
CA ARG A 226 15.50 2.01 17.50
C ARG A 226 15.37 3.14 16.48
N GLY A 227 14.17 3.51 16.08
CA GLY A 227 13.93 4.54 15.07
C GLY A 227 14.15 4.11 13.61
N LEU A 228 14.45 2.82 13.34
CA LEU A 228 14.75 2.33 11.98
C LEU A 228 13.56 2.43 11.04
N GLY A 229 12.35 2.15 11.53
CA GLY A 229 11.12 2.33 10.76
C GLY A 229 10.92 3.79 10.37
N SER A 230 11.14 4.74 11.31
CA SER A 230 11.07 6.18 11.03
C SER A 230 12.06 6.58 9.97
N LEU A 231 13.28 6.10 10.06
CA LEU A 231 14.34 6.43 9.12
C LEU A 231 14.04 5.90 7.72
N VAL A 232 13.69 4.60 7.56
CA VAL A 232 13.41 4.05 6.22
C VAL A 232 12.20 4.70 5.58
N THR A 233 11.16 5.05 6.37
CA THR A 233 9.99 5.80 5.89
C THR A 233 10.37 7.22 5.47
N ALA A 234 11.13 7.92 6.29
CA ALA A 234 11.57 9.30 6.00
C ALA A 234 12.47 9.35 4.75
N LEU A 235 13.35 8.36 4.56
CA LEU A 235 14.18 8.24 3.35
C LEU A 235 13.30 7.96 2.11
N ALA A 236 12.27 7.11 2.24
CA ALA A 236 11.33 6.85 1.16
C ALA A 236 10.50 8.10 0.79
N VAL A 237 10.12 8.90 1.78
CA VAL A 237 9.46 10.21 1.57
C VAL A 237 10.40 11.18 0.86
N ALA A 238 11.65 11.32 1.33
CA ALA A 238 12.65 12.20 0.71
C ALA A 238 12.88 11.84 -0.76
N ASP A 239 13.10 10.54 -1.02
CA ASP A 239 13.29 10.01 -2.37
C ASP A 239 12.07 10.25 -3.29
N ALA A 240 10.84 10.17 -2.75
CA ALA A 240 9.61 10.47 -3.48
C ALA A 240 9.50 11.97 -3.83
N LEU A 241 9.81 12.86 -2.88
CA LEU A 241 9.76 14.29 -3.08
C LEU A 241 10.86 14.77 -4.06
N ASP A 242 12.06 14.22 -3.96
CA ASP A 242 13.18 14.49 -4.87
C ASP A 242 12.86 14.03 -6.31
N ALA A 243 12.08 12.94 -6.44
CA ALA A 243 11.54 12.49 -7.72
C ALA A 243 10.37 13.33 -8.26
N GLY A 244 9.98 14.41 -7.56
CA GLY A 244 8.94 15.35 -7.98
C GLY A 244 7.50 14.91 -7.67
N SER A 245 7.29 13.98 -6.73
CA SER A 245 5.93 13.57 -6.36
C SER A 245 5.14 14.73 -5.75
N ALA A 246 3.97 15.02 -6.29
CA ALA A 246 3.07 16.05 -5.78
C ALA A 246 2.36 15.64 -4.48
N PHE A 247 2.25 14.34 -4.21
CA PHE A 247 1.75 13.79 -2.96
C PHE A 247 2.40 12.43 -2.66
N VAL A 248 2.53 12.13 -1.37
CA VAL A 248 3.01 10.83 -0.87
C VAL A 248 1.94 10.26 0.06
N HIS A 249 1.57 9.01 -0.10
CA HIS A 249 0.54 8.39 0.72
C HIS A 249 0.86 6.93 1.04
N LEU A 250 0.16 6.42 2.04
CA LEU A 250 0.21 5.03 2.47
C LEU A 250 -1.15 4.57 3.00
N ALA A 251 -1.26 3.30 3.30
CA ALA A 251 -2.38 2.70 4.02
C ALA A 251 -1.90 2.09 5.34
N VAL A 252 -2.74 2.16 6.37
CA VAL A 252 -2.50 1.52 7.66
C VAL A 252 -3.73 0.74 8.09
N GLU A 253 -3.54 -0.51 8.51
CA GLU A 253 -4.62 -1.35 9.03
C GLU A 253 -5.32 -0.70 10.22
N LEU A 254 -6.64 -0.89 10.30
CA LEU A 254 -7.50 -0.19 11.27
C LEU A 254 -7.09 -0.47 12.73
N ASP A 255 -6.68 -1.68 13.01
CA ASP A 255 -6.26 -2.16 14.34
C ASP A 255 -4.78 -1.89 14.65
N ASN A 256 -4.00 -1.43 13.66
CA ASN A 256 -2.60 -1.07 13.84
C ASN A 256 -2.44 0.39 14.32
N GLU A 257 -3.02 0.68 15.48
CA GLU A 257 -2.95 2.00 16.11
C GLU A 257 -1.50 2.49 16.35
N PRO A 258 -0.55 1.62 16.75
CA PRO A 258 0.85 2.03 16.87
C PRO A 258 1.45 2.55 15.56
N ALA A 259 1.14 1.91 14.42
CA ALA A 259 1.60 2.37 13.12
C ALA A 259 0.94 3.68 12.70
N ARG A 260 -0.36 3.87 13.00
CA ARG A 260 -1.06 5.14 12.74
C ARG A 260 -0.38 6.31 13.44
N LEU A 261 -0.18 6.19 14.76
CA LEU A 261 0.49 7.23 15.56
C LEU A 261 1.92 7.49 15.08
N PHE A 262 2.61 6.44 14.70
CA PHE A 262 3.95 6.50 14.12
C PHE A 262 3.98 7.34 12.84
N TYR A 263 3.05 7.11 11.88
CA TYR A 263 2.98 7.88 10.64
C TYR A 263 2.52 9.32 10.88
N GLU A 264 1.62 9.55 11.83
CA GLU A 264 1.25 10.91 12.24
C GLU A 264 2.46 11.68 12.76
N GLY A 265 3.31 11.03 13.55
CA GLY A 265 4.59 11.61 14.01
C GLY A 265 5.58 11.93 12.89
N LEU A 266 5.42 11.32 11.72
CA LEU A 266 6.19 11.61 10.49
C LEU A 266 5.52 12.64 9.57
N GLY A 267 4.40 13.23 9.99
CA GLY A 267 3.70 14.26 9.24
C GLY A 267 2.63 13.77 8.28
N PHE A 268 2.19 12.50 8.41
CA PHE A 268 1.04 12.00 7.65
C PHE A 268 -0.27 12.30 8.38
N GLY A 269 -1.30 12.65 7.62
CA GLY A 269 -2.67 12.82 8.11
C GLY A 269 -3.62 11.79 7.53
N VAL A 270 -4.66 11.40 8.30
CA VAL A 270 -5.70 10.46 7.83
C VAL A 270 -6.61 11.15 6.83
N VAL A 271 -6.92 10.49 5.72
CA VAL A 271 -7.83 10.97 4.67
C VAL A 271 -9.06 10.09 4.59
N GLY A 272 -10.21 10.72 4.76
CA GLY A 272 -11.49 10.05 4.72
C GLY A 272 -11.80 9.25 5.99
N GLY A 273 -12.66 8.26 5.84
CA GLY A 273 -13.03 7.30 6.87
C GLY A 273 -12.22 6.02 6.79
N ILE A 274 -12.89 4.93 7.12
CA ILE A 274 -12.36 3.57 7.06
C ILE A 274 -12.70 2.97 5.70
N VAL A 275 -11.73 2.35 5.04
CA VAL A 275 -11.93 1.54 3.84
C VAL A 275 -12.12 0.09 4.28
N PRO A 276 -13.33 -0.46 4.22
CA PRO A 276 -13.54 -1.86 4.58
C PRO A 276 -13.09 -2.80 3.47
N ASP A 277 -12.58 -3.96 3.86
CA ASP A 277 -12.36 -5.10 2.99
C ASP A 277 -13.56 -6.05 3.12
N LEU A 278 -14.37 -6.17 2.07
CA LEU A 278 -15.61 -6.96 2.05
C LEU A 278 -15.43 -8.15 1.12
N LEU A 279 -15.45 -9.36 1.67
CA LEU A 279 -15.27 -10.63 0.95
C LEU A 279 -16.57 -11.42 0.96
N LEU A 280 -17.01 -11.94 -0.20
CA LEU A 280 -18.16 -12.84 -0.31
C LEU A 280 -17.80 -14.20 0.31
N ARG A 281 -18.72 -14.76 1.11
CA ARG A 281 -18.61 -16.13 1.64
C ARG A 281 -19.25 -17.16 0.75
#